data_c114fea75d56af1f98f1493e17cb978f
#
_entry.id   c114fea75d56af1f98f1493e17cb978f
#
_cell.length_a   1.000
_cell.length_b   1.000
_cell.length_c   1.000
_cell.angle_alpha   90.00
_cell.angle_beta   90.00
_cell.angle_gamma   90.00
#
_symmetry.space_group_name_H-M   'P 1'
#
loop_
_entity.id
_entity.type
_entity.pdbx_description
1 polymer ?
#
loop_
_entity_poly.entity_id
_entity_poly.type
_entity_poly.pdbx_seq_one_letter_code
_entity_poly.pdbx_strand_id
1 'polypeptide(L)'
;SKINHFETSIEAKVERKILSVLEGDCNTAAGIYANVKGKNVKIMAELFSDDGNKKFTCKEECKIEESLSVAEKVGDDLKKKFEKDK
;
A
#
# COMPACT_ATOMS: atom_id res chain seq x y z
N SER A 1 -9.99 14.84 18.55
CA SER A 1 -10.60 14.44 17.29
C SER A 1 -11.27 13.09 17.44
N LYS A 2 -12.43 12.98 16.88
CA LYS A 2 -13.17 11.73 16.93
C LYS A 2 -12.58 10.73 15.93
N ILE A 3 -12.26 9.55 16.42
CA ILE A 3 -11.80 8.48 15.55
C ILE A 3 -13.02 7.88 14.86
N ASN A 4 -13.01 7.90 13.53
CA ASN A 4 -14.06 7.28 12.75
C ASN A 4 -13.68 5.82 12.52
N HIS A 5 -14.35 4.91 13.21
CA HIS A 5 -14.05 3.48 13.11
C HIS A 5 -14.19 2.93 11.69
N PHE A 6 -15.10 3.47 10.92
CA PHE A 6 -15.30 3.05 9.54
C PHE A 6 -14.05 3.37 8.69
N GLU A 7 -13.57 4.61 8.79
CA GLU A 7 -12.39 5.02 8.05
C GLU A 7 -11.15 4.26 8.49
N THR A 8 -10.97 4.09 9.79
CA THR A 8 -9.84 3.35 10.33
C THR A 8 -9.86 1.89 9.88
N SER A 9 -11.05 1.29 9.82
CA SER A 9 -11.19 -0.09 9.36
C SER A 9 -10.79 -0.23 7.90
N ILE A 10 -11.18 0.71 7.05
CA ILE A 10 -10.82 0.69 5.64
C ILE A 10 -9.32 0.87 5.47
N GLU A 11 -8.74 1.82 6.18
CA GLU A 11 -7.29 2.07 6.12
C GLU A 11 -6.51 0.84 6.52
N ALA A 12 -6.93 0.18 7.60
CA ALA A 12 -6.28 -1.04 8.06
C ALA A 12 -6.39 -2.17 7.04
N LYS A 13 -7.55 -2.33 6.42
CA LYS A 13 -7.75 -3.36 5.41
C LYS A 13 -6.87 -3.13 4.19
N VAL A 14 -6.77 -1.88 3.76
CA VAL A 14 -5.91 -1.52 2.63
C VAL A 14 -4.46 -1.83 2.94
N GLU A 15 -3.99 -1.42 4.10
CA GLU A 15 -2.61 -1.68 4.52
C GLU A 15 -2.33 -3.19 4.56
N ARG A 16 -3.22 -3.96 5.15
CA ARG A 16 -3.07 -5.41 5.24
C ARG A 16 -3.06 -6.07 3.87
N LYS A 17 -3.88 -5.57 2.96
CA LYS A 17 -3.94 -6.13 1.62
C LYS A 17 -2.61 -5.92 0.90
N ILE A 18 -2.06 -4.73 0.98
CA ILE A 18 -0.77 -4.44 0.34
C ILE A 18 0.33 -5.28 0.97
N LEU A 19 0.37 -5.35 2.30
CA LEU A 19 1.37 -6.16 3.00
C LEU A 19 1.26 -7.63 2.61
N SER A 20 0.04 -8.14 2.48
CA SER A 20 -0.19 -9.53 2.08
C SER A 20 0.41 -9.82 0.71
N VAL A 21 0.26 -8.89 -0.22
CA VAL A 21 0.82 -9.04 -1.56
C VAL A 21 2.34 -9.00 -1.52
N LEU A 22 2.91 -8.12 -0.71
CA LEU A 22 4.37 -7.92 -0.65
C LEU A 22 5.08 -9.00 0.16
N GLU A 23 4.46 -9.53 1.19
CA GLU A 23 5.11 -10.48 2.10
C GLU A 23 5.51 -11.81 1.48
N GLY A 24 4.89 -12.17 0.37
CA GLY A 24 5.13 -13.47 -0.22
C GLY A 24 6.58 -13.70 -0.66
N ASP A 25 7.28 -12.65 -1.07
CA ASP A 25 8.61 -12.77 -1.66
C ASP A 25 9.63 -11.75 -1.19
N CYS A 26 9.25 -10.85 -0.28
CA CYS A 26 10.13 -9.76 0.08
C CYS A 26 10.42 -9.70 1.57
N ASN A 27 11.70 -9.76 1.91
CA ASN A 27 12.17 -9.48 3.27
C ASN A 27 12.58 -8.02 3.43
N THR A 28 12.04 -7.16 2.59
CA THR A 28 12.40 -5.75 2.59
C THR A 28 11.45 -4.92 3.43
N ALA A 29 11.93 -3.82 3.94
CA ALA A 29 11.10 -2.88 4.69
C ALA A 29 10.11 -2.20 3.75
N ALA A 30 8.88 -2.09 4.20
CA ALA A 30 7.83 -1.42 3.43
C ALA A 30 7.11 -0.42 4.32
N GLY A 31 6.85 0.76 3.77
CA GLY A 31 6.03 1.77 4.43
C GLY A 31 4.74 1.93 3.67
N ILE A 32 3.62 1.77 4.35
CA ILE A 32 2.31 1.84 3.71
C ILE A 32 1.45 2.84 4.44
N TYR A 33 0.83 3.72 3.67
CA TYR A 33 -0.06 4.75 4.20
C TYR A 33 -1.38 4.72 3.46
N ALA A 34 -2.46 4.75 4.20
CA ALA A 34 -3.78 4.85 3.62
C ALA A 34 -4.55 5.92 4.39
N ASN A 35 -5.21 6.80 3.68
CA ASN A 35 -5.96 7.90 4.27
C ASN A 35 -7.31 8.03 3.59
N VAL A 36 -8.38 7.89 4.36
CA VAL A 36 -9.73 8.03 3.85
C VAL A 36 -10.17 9.48 3.99
N LYS A 37 -10.61 10.07 2.90
CA LYS A 37 -11.17 11.42 2.88
C LYS A 37 -12.51 11.38 2.15
N GLY A 38 -13.59 11.59 2.90
CA GLY A 38 -14.92 11.53 2.32
C GLY A 38 -15.21 10.15 1.73
N LYS A 39 -15.39 10.08 0.45
CA LYS A 39 -15.66 8.82 -0.26
C LYS A 39 -14.42 8.25 -0.95
N ASN A 40 -13.28 8.93 -0.83
CA ASN A 40 -12.06 8.54 -1.50
C ASN A 40 -11.01 8.02 -0.51
N VAL A 41 -10.13 7.19 -1.01
CA VAL A 41 -9.00 6.68 -0.24
C VAL A 41 -7.72 7.02 -0.98
N LYS A 42 -6.79 7.63 -0.27
CA LYS A 42 -5.47 7.93 -0.82
C LYS A 42 -4.50 6.88 -0.29
N ILE A 43 -3.85 6.19 -1.19
CA ILE A 43 -2.95 5.08 -0.84
C ILE A 43 -1.54 5.43 -1.28
N MET A 44 -0.57 5.26 -0.39
CA MET A 44 0.82 5.44 -0.72
C MET A 44 1.60 4.28 -0.13
N ALA A 45 2.44 3.66 -0.94
CA ALA A 45 3.27 2.56 -0.49
C ALA A 45 4.70 2.77 -0.95
N GLU A 46 5.64 2.44 -0.09
CA GLU A 46 7.07 2.54 -0.37
C GLU A 46 7.72 1.20 -0.07
N LEU A 47 8.67 0.81 -0.91
CA LEU A 47 9.42 -0.41 -0.73
C LEU A 47 10.90 -0.09 -0.84
N PHE A 48 11.67 -0.53 0.15
CA PHE A 48 13.10 -0.26 0.21
C PHE A 48 13.88 -1.53 -0.17
N SER A 49 14.96 -1.36 -0.92
CA SER A 49 15.81 -2.50 -1.27
C SER A 49 16.60 -2.98 -0.05
N ASP A 50 17.14 -4.20 -0.15
CA ASP A 50 17.90 -4.82 0.96
C ASP A 50 19.10 -3.99 1.40
N ASP A 51 19.75 -3.32 0.46
CA ASP A 51 20.92 -2.50 0.75
C ASP A 51 20.55 -1.06 1.12
N GLY A 52 19.27 -0.71 1.06
CA GLY A 52 18.80 0.62 1.39
C GLY A 52 19.07 1.68 0.36
N ASN A 53 19.70 1.33 -0.76
CA ASN A 53 20.07 2.29 -1.78
C ASN A 53 18.94 2.66 -2.73
N LYS A 54 17.91 1.83 -2.80
CA LYS A 54 16.80 2.05 -3.73
C LYS A 54 15.49 2.10 -2.99
N LYS A 55 14.64 3.00 -3.42
CA LYS A 55 13.30 3.15 -2.87
C LYS A 55 12.30 3.18 -4.02
N PHE A 56 11.29 2.36 -3.92
CA PHE A 56 10.20 2.33 -4.89
C PHE A 56 8.96 2.87 -4.23
N THR A 57 8.28 3.80 -4.88
CA THR A 57 7.10 4.45 -4.33
C THR A 57 5.95 4.32 -5.31
N CYS A 58 4.78 4.02 -4.78
CA CYS A 58 3.56 3.96 -5.58
C CYS A 58 2.46 4.73 -4.86
N LYS A 59 1.80 5.63 -5.57
CA LYS A 59 0.70 6.43 -5.03
C LYS A 59 -0.53 6.25 -5.89
N GLU A 60 -1.65 6.01 -5.25
CA GLU A 60 -2.93 5.89 -5.94
C GLU A 60 -4.02 6.53 -5.12
N GLU A 61 -5.05 7.00 -5.80
CA GLU A 61 -6.23 7.53 -5.17
C GLU A 61 -7.44 6.91 -5.84
N CYS A 62 -8.39 6.46 -5.04
CA CYS A 62 -9.56 5.76 -5.58
C CYS A 62 -10.72 5.91 -4.61
N LYS A 63 -11.89 5.43 -5.04
CA LYS A 63 -13.06 5.40 -4.18
C LYS A 63 -12.92 4.27 -3.17
N ILE A 64 -13.59 4.42 -2.02
CA ILE A 64 -13.58 3.41 -0.96
C ILE A 64 -13.97 2.04 -1.51
N GLU A 65 -14.96 2.01 -2.40
CA GLU A 65 -15.45 0.76 -2.98
C GLU A 65 -14.37 0.01 -3.76
N GLU A 66 -13.40 0.73 -4.30
CA GLU A 66 -12.33 0.16 -5.11
C GLU A 66 -11.03 0.00 -4.34
N SER A 67 -11.01 0.40 -3.08
CA SER A 67 -9.78 0.49 -2.30
C SER A 67 -9.00 -0.82 -2.22
N LEU A 68 -9.68 -1.94 -1.99
CA LEU A 68 -9.01 -3.23 -1.88
C LEU A 68 -8.44 -3.69 -3.23
N SER A 69 -9.17 -3.46 -4.32
CA SER A 69 -8.67 -3.79 -5.65
C SER A 69 -7.44 -2.95 -6.00
N VAL A 70 -7.50 -1.66 -5.70
CA VAL A 70 -6.37 -0.77 -5.95
C VAL A 70 -5.20 -1.11 -5.03
N ALA A 71 -5.47 -1.47 -3.79
CA ALA A 71 -4.42 -1.90 -2.87
C ALA A 71 -3.66 -3.11 -3.41
N GLU A 72 -4.38 -4.09 -3.92
CA GLU A 72 -3.77 -5.26 -4.53
C GLU A 72 -2.89 -4.86 -5.72
N LYS A 73 -3.39 -3.96 -6.55
CA LYS A 73 -2.65 -3.47 -7.70
C LYS A 73 -1.39 -2.71 -7.27
N VAL A 74 -1.49 -1.88 -6.25
CA VAL A 74 -0.34 -1.14 -5.73
C VAL A 74 0.75 -2.11 -5.24
N GLY A 75 0.36 -3.11 -4.46
CA GLY A 75 1.30 -4.12 -3.99
C GLY A 75 1.95 -4.88 -5.13
N ASP A 76 1.15 -5.27 -6.11
CA ASP A 76 1.65 -5.99 -7.29
C ASP A 76 2.64 -5.14 -8.09
N ASP A 77 2.32 -3.87 -8.31
CA ASP A 77 3.19 -2.97 -9.05
C ASP A 77 4.53 -2.79 -8.35
N LEU A 78 4.51 -2.61 -7.03
CA LEU A 78 5.74 -2.49 -6.25
C LEU A 78 6.56 -3.76 -6.30
N LYS A 79 5.90 -4.91 -6.19
CA LYS A 79 6.57 -6.20 -6.24
C LYS A 79 7.27 -6.40 -7.58
N LYS A 80 6.59 -6.05 -8.67
CA LYS A 80 7.16 -6.15 -10.01
C LYS A 80 8.35 -5.22 -10.19
N LYS A 81 8.25 -4.00 -9.70
CA LYS A 81 9.36 -3.05 -9.77
C LYS A 81 10.57 -3.56 -9.00
N PHE A 82 10.33 -4.11 -7.83
CA PHE A 82 11.39 -4.66 -6.99
C PHE A 82 12.07 -5.85 -7.67
N GLU A 83 11.30 -6.78 -8.21
CA GLU A 83 11.83 -7.95 -8.90
C GLU A 83 12.60 -7.58 -10.16
N LYS A 84 12.08 -6.59 -10.89
CA LYS A 84 12.69 -6.18 -12.15
C LYS A 84 14.07 -5.57 -11.95
N ASP A 85 14.32 -5.04 -10.77
CA ASP A 85 15.56 -4.36 -10.45
C ASP A 85 16.62 -5.28 -9.86
N LYS A 86 16.30 -6.54 -9.68
CA LYS A 86 17.29 -7.50 -9.19
C LYS A 86 18.34 -7.81 -10.26
#